data_985dfd0dac0c2227e6aac4609ba78a89
#
_entry.id   985dfd0dac0c2227e6aac4609ba78a89
#
_cell.length_a   1.000
_cell.length_b   1.000
_cell.length_c   1.000
_cell.angle_alpha   90.00
_cell.angle_beta   90.00
_cell.angle_gamma   90.00
#
_symmetry.space_group_name_H-M   'P 1'
#
loop_
_entity.id
_entity.type
_entity.pdbx_description
1 polymer ?
#
loop_
_entity_poly.entity_id
_entity_poly.type
_entity_poly.pdbx_seq_one_letter_code
_entity_poly.pdbx_strand_id
1 'polypeptide(L)'
;MLLVNETLNTKIVSTEKKSFEPPKSAEIVSQIELVKKYVLENESYLESSLTIQELSKQVSIPVRDLSILINLHMNQHFFDFINEYRIRKAMQILKDSSKSKLTILEILYEVGFNSKSSFNTAFKKHTNQTPTEFRNS
;
A
#
# COMPACT_ATOMS: atom_id res chain seq x y z
N MET A 1 33.54 5.38 21.71
CA MET A 1 32.63 5.97 21.86
C MET A 1 32.06 6.26 21.83
N LEU A 2 32.76 6.39 21.36
CA LEU A 2 31.85 6.99 21.41
C LEU A 2 31.56 7.33 21.09
N LEU A 3 32.46 7.27 21.15
CA LEU A 3 31.82 7.95 21.19
C LEU A 3 31.64 8.32 20.71
N VAL A 4 32.51 8.22 20.87
CA VAL A 4 32.01 8.88 20.77
C VAL A 4 31.73 9.18 20.30
N ASN A 5 32.11 9.36 20.06
CA ASN A 5 31.63 10.07 19.85
C ASN A 5 31.43 10.41 19.50
N GLU A 6 32.05 10.27 19.62
CA GLU A 6 31.74 10.97 19.66
C GLU A 6 31.47 11.39 19.27
N THR A 7 32.62 11.07 19.35
CA THR A 7 32.24 11.80 19.32
C THR A 7 31.91 12.03 18.81
N LEU A 8 32.43 11.96 18.65
CA LEU A 8 31.93 12.58 18.47
C LEU A 8 31.50 12.81 18.02
N ASN A 9 32.16 12.78 18.14
CA ASN A 9 31.46 13.50 18.04
C ASN A 9 30.96 13.88 17.63
N THR A 10 31.80 13.59 17.65
CA THR A 10 31.11 14.30 17.75
C THR A 10 30.59 14.72 17.26
N LYS A 11 30.85 14.72 16.99
CA LYS A 11 30.13 15.39 16.87
C LYS A 11 29.34 15.63 16.58
N ILE A 12 30.26 15.58 16.42
CA ILE A 12 29.30 16.02 16.48
C ILE A 12 28.68 16.42 16.16
N VAL A 13 29.14 16.44 15.95
CA VAL A 13 28.14 17.09 15.97
C VAL A 13 27.49 17.52 15.66
N SER A 14 27.75 17.57 15.28
CA SER A 14 26.73 18.22 15.18
C SER A 14 26.13 18.47 14.89
N THR A 15 26.43 18.50 14.68
CA THR A 15 25.45 18.83 14.51
C THR A 15 24.81 18.89 14.20
N GLU A 16 25.01 18.83 14.08
CA GLU A 16 24.08 18.95 13.90
C GLU A 16 23.41 18.94 13.75
N LYS A 17 23.67 19.11 13.80
CA LYS A 17 22.84 18.98 13.78
C LYS A 17 22.32 18.87 13.88
N LYS A 18 22.58 18.91 13.89
CA LYS A 18 21.92 18.38 14.00
C LYS A 18 21.53 18.16 14.36
N SER A 19 21.42 18.41 14.42
CA SER A 19 20.81 17.85 14.66
C SER A 19 20.58 16.75 14.95
N PHE A 20 20.09 16.68 15.62
CA PHE A 20 19.80 15.26 15.62
C PHE A 20 18.41 14.99 15.11
N GLU A 21 18.33 14.22 14.11
CA GLU A 21 17.04 13.84 13.57
C GLU A 21 16.44 12.73 14.41
N PRO A 22 15.09 12.70 14.55
CA PRO A 22 14.44 11.54 15.16
C PRO A 22 14.78 10.29 14.38
N PRO A 23 14.70 9.12 14.99
CA PRO A 23 15.00 7.90 14.26
C PRO A 23 14.14 7.82 13.00
N LYS A 24 14.79 7.74 11.85
CA LYS A 24 14.07 7.69 10.58
C LYS A 24 13.14 6.50 10.50
N SER A 25 13.50 5.40 11.17
CA SER A 25 12.66 4.22 11.20
C SER A 25 11.30 4.49 11.84
N ALA A 26 11.24 5.30 12.90
CA ALA A 26 9.97 5.64 13.56
C ALA A 26 9.11 6.52 12.65
N GLU A 27 9.73 7.47 11.96
CA GLU A 27 9.03 8.34 11.03
C GLU A 27 8.50 7.54 9.84
N ILE A 28 9.32 6.63 9.31
CA ILE A 28 8.93 5.78 8.20
C ILE A 28 7.74 4.90 8.58
N VAL A 29 7.78 4.28 9.76
CA VAL A 29 6.67 3.46 10.24
C VAL A 29 5.39 4.29 10.33
N SER A 30 5.49 5.50 10.86
CA SER A 30 4.34 6.39 10.97
C SER A 30 3.76 6.73 9.61
N GLN A 31 4.62 7.01 8.63
CA GLN A 31 4.17 7.33 7.28
C GLN A 31 3.52 6.13 6.60
N ILE A 32 4.09 4.94 6.78
CA ILE A 32 3.50 3.72 6.23
C ILE A 32 2.10 3.52 6.79
N GLU A 33 1.94 3.66 8.11
CA GLU A 33 0.65 3.49 8.76
C GLU A 33 -0.35 4.54 8.28
N LEU A 34 0.09 5.78 8.10
CA LEU A 34 -0.76 6.84 7.60
C LEU A 34 -1.29 6.52 6.20
N VAL A 35 -0.40 6.10 5.30
CA VAL A 35 -0.78 5.78 3.93
C VAL A 35 -1.74 4.58 3.90
N LYS A 36 -1.42 3.53 4.63
CA LYS A 36 -2.26 2.33 4.67
C LYS A 36 -3.64 2.63 5.23
N LYS A 37 -3.69 3.38 6.32
CA LYS A 37 -4.96 3.75 6.95
C LYS A 37 -5.79 4.61 6.00
N TYR A 38 -5.16 5.58 5.35
CA TYR A 38 -5.87 6.44 4.40
C TYR A 38 -6.48 5.63 3.26
N VAL A 39 -5.68 4.76 2.63
CA VAL A 39 -6.14 3.95 1.52
C VAL A 39 -7.31 3.06 1.94
N LEU A 40 -7.22 2.45 3.11
CA LEU A 40 -8.27 1.57 3.60
C LEU A 40 -9.55 2.34 3.91
N GLU A 41 -9.44 3.44 4.65
CA GLU A 41 -10.63 4.15 5.14
C GLU A 41 -11.33 4.95 4.04
N ASN A 42 -10.58 5.49 3.10
CA ASN A 42 -11.14 6.28 2.01
C ASN A 42 -11.40 5.46 0.76
N GLU A 43 -11.03 4.18 0.79
CA GLU A 43 -11.23 3.26 -0.33
C GLU A 43 -10.71 3.82 -1.66
N SER A 44 -9.57 4.52 -1.60
CA SER A 44 -8.94 5.11 -2.79
C SER A 44 -8.67 4.06 -3.86
N TYR A 45 -8.46 2.82 -3.43
CA TYR A 45 -8.14 1.70 -4.33
C TYR A 45 -9.30 1.32 -5.26
N LEU A 46 -10.53 1.73 -4.95
CA LEU A 46 -11.68 1.43 -5.81
C LEU A 46 -11.66 2.22 -7.11
N GLU A 47 -10.90 3.31 -7.15
CA GLU A 47 -10.76 4.10 -8.37
C GLU A 47 -9.78 3.40 -9.31
N SER A 48 -10.28 2.90 -10.45
CA SER A 48 -9.45 2.14 -11.39
C SER A 48 -8.33 2.97 -12.01
N SER A 49 -8.51 4.27 -12.09
CA SER A 49 -7.53 5.20 -12.68
C SER A 49 -6.57 5.79 -11.66
N LEU A 50 -6.58 5.31 -10.41
CA LEU A 50 -5.72 5.85 -9.36
C LEU A 50 -4.24 5.75 -9.74
N THR A 51 -3.53 6.87 -9.60
CA THR A 51 -2.09 6.95 -9.85
C THR A 51 -1.38 7.32 -8.55
N ILE A 52 -0.06 7.08 -8.52
CA ILE A 52 0.73 7.47 -7.37
C ILE A 52 0.72 8.99 -7.20
N GLN A 53 0.60 9.75 -8.30
CA GLN A 53 0.49 11.21 -8.24
C GLN A 53 -0.77 11.63 -7.51
N GLU A 54 -1.87 10.95 -7.77
CA GLU A 54 -3.13 11.26 -7.11
C GLU A 54 -3.09 10.87 -5.63
N LEU A 55 -2.55 9.70 -5.32
CA LEU A 55 -2.43 9.29 -3.93
C LEU A 55 -1.51 10.24 -3.17
N SER A 56 -0.43 10.69 -3.81
CA SER A 56 0.48 11.68 -3.23
C SER A 56 -0.27 12.94 -2.78
N LYS A 57 -1.17 13.43 -3.63
CA LYS A 57 -1.97 14.61 -3.27
C LYS A 57 -2.91 14.30 -2.12
N GLN A 58 -3.51 13.12 -2.12
CA GLN A 58 -4.47 12.74 -1.09
C GLN A 58 -3.82 12.63 0.29
N VAL A 59 -2.62 12.06 0.37
CA VAL A 59 -1.95 11.84 1.64
C VAL A 59 -0.96 12.95 2.00
N SER A 60 -0.79 13.94 1.11
CA SER A 60 0.12 15.09 1.31
C SER A 60 1.56 14.64 1.50
N ILE A 61 1.99 13.64 0.77
CA ILE A 61 3.38 13.19 0.73
C ILE A 61 3.86 13.35 -0.71
N PRO A 62 4.98 14.06 -0.95
CA PRO A 62 5.47 14.24 -2.32
C PRO A 62 5.66 12.91 -3.05
N VAL A 63 5.43 12.90 -4.36
CA VAL A 63 5.48 11.66 -5.16
C VAL A 63 6.79 10.91 -4.96
N ARG A 64 7.91 11.64 -4.96
CA ARG A 64 9.21 11.00 -4.78
C ARG A 64 9.31 10.27 -3.44
N ASP A 65 8.87 10.94 -2.37
CA ASP A 65 8.92 10.35 -1.03
C ASP A 65 7.95 9.18 -0.91
N LEU A 66 6.76 9.31 -1.48
CA LEU A 66 5.78 8.23 -1.48
C LEU A 66 6.30 7.03 -2.26
N SER A 67 6.95 7.27 -3.40
CA SER A 67 7.54 6.20 -4.20
C SER A 67 8.61 5.45 -3.41
N ILE A 68 9.48 6.19 -2.72
CA ILE A 68 10.52 5.57 -1.88
C ILE A 68 9.88 4.76 -0.75
N LEU A 69 8.85 5.32 -0.14
CA LEU A 69 8.15 4.64 0.95
C LEU A 69 7.60 3.29 0.50
N ILE A 70 6.93 3.27 -0.64
CA ILE A 70 6.32 2.05 -1.15
C ILE A 70 7.36 1.07 -1.68
N ASN A 71 8.28 1.54 -2.53
CA ASN A 71 9.23 0.65 -3.20
C ASN A 71 10.31 0.14 -2.26
N LEU A 72 10.87 1.02 -1.44
CA LEU A 72 12.00 0.65 -0.60
C LEU A 72 11.53 0.10 0.75
N HIS A 73 10.64 0.80 1.42
CA HIS A 73 10.29 0.47 2.80
C HIS A 73 9.15 -0.52 2.91
N MET A 74 8.23 -0.54 1.96
CA MET A 74 7.19 -1.59 1.90
C MET A 74 7.58 -2.73 0.97
N ASN A 75 8.64 -2.56 0.18
CA ASN A 75 9.12 -3.56 -0.75
C ASN A 75 8.04 -4.01 -1.74
N GLN A 76 7.33 -3.04 -2.30
CA GLN A 76 6.24 -3.28 -3.24
C GLN A 76 6.29 -2.27 -4.38
N HIS A 77 5.69 -2.60 -5.51
CA HIS A 77 5.37 -1.62 -6.53
C HIS A 77 4.02 -0.99 -6.18
N PHE A 78 3.77 0.22 -6.69
CA PHE A 78 2.56 0.95 -6.37
C PHE A 78 1.29 0.13 -6.64
N PHE A 79 1.21 -0.47 -7.83
CA PHE A 79 0.00 -1.22 -8.18
C PHE A 79 -0.14 -2.50 -7.39
N ASP A 80 0.97 -3.13 -7.00
CA ASP A 80 0.90 -4.30 -6.11
C ASP A 80 0.33 -3.89 -4.75
N PHE A 81 0.77 -2.76 -4.25
CA PHE A 81 0.26 -2.20 -2.99
C PHE A 81 -1.24 -1.94 -3.06
N ILE A 82 -1.69 -1.27 -4.11
CA ILE A 82 -3.11 -0.93 -4.28
C ILE A 82 -3.94 -2.19 -4.56
N ASN A 83 -3.43 -3.08 -5.41
CA ASN A 83 -4.17 -4.29 -5.77
C ASN A 83 -4.41 -5.21 -4.58
N GLU A 84 -3.55 -5.18 -3.59
CA GLU A 84 -3.76 -5.95 -2.37
C GLU A 84 -5.09 -5.59 -1.70
N TYR A 85 -5.38 -4.30 -1.61
CA TYR A 85 -6.66 -3.85 -1.05
C TYR A 85 -7.84 -4.23 -1.93
N ARG A 86 -7.67 -4.11 -3.25
CA ARG A 86 -8.71 -4.50 -4.20
C ARG A 86 -9.06 -5.97 -4.07
N ILE A 87 -8.04 -6.82 -3.92
CA ILE A 87 -8.27 -8.26 -3.79
C ILE A 87 -8.93 -8.58 -2.46
N ARG A 88 -8.53 -7.93 -1.37
CA ARG A 88 -9.20 -8.14 -0.08
C ARG A 88 -10.68 -7.81 -0.16
N LYS A 89 -11.02 -6.70 -0.83
CA LYS A 89 -12.41 -6.31 -1.01
C LYS A 89 -13.14 -7.35 -1.85
N ALA A 90 -12.51 -7.82 -2.93
CA ALA A 90 -13.10 -8.86 -3.78
C ALA A 90 -13.36 -10.13 -2.99
N MET A 91 -12.43 -10.53 -2.12
CA MET A 91 -12.60 -11.71 -1.27
C MET A 91 -13.82 -11.57 -0.36
N GLN A 92 -14.01 -10.40 0.21
CA GLN A 92 -15.19 -10.14 1.05
C GLN A 92 -16.48 -10.29 0.26
N ILE A 93 -16.52 -9.74 -0.96
CA ILE A 93 -17.71 -9.81 -1.80
C ILE A 93 -17.97 -11.25 -2.24
N LEU A 94 -16.93 -11.98 -2.61
CA LEU A 94 -17.06 -13.36 -3.07
C LEU A 94 -17.61 -14.27 -1.98
N LYS A 95 -17.34 -13.97 -0.72
CA LYS A 95 -17.83 -14.78 0.41
C LYS A 95 -19.12 -14.27 1.01
N ASP A 96 -19.63 -13.15 0.52
CA ASP A 96 -20.89 -12.59 1.00
C ASP A 96 -22.06 -13.27 0.31
N SER A 97 -22.83 -14.08 1.04
CA SER A 97 -23.94 -14.84 0.48
C SER A 97 -25.01 -13.95 -0.12
N SER A 98 -25.16 -12.73 0.39
CA SER A 98 -26.15 -11.77 -0.16
C SER A 98 -25.74 -11.26 -1.53
N LYS A 99 -24.48 -11.48 -1.94
CA LYS A 99 -23.95 -11.03 -3.22
C LYS A 99 -23.60 -12.20 -4.14
N SER A 100 -24.14 -13.38 -3.87
CA SER A 100 -23.80 -14.59 -4.62
C SER A 100 -24.15 -14.52 -6.09
N LYS A 101 -25.07 -13.61 -6.47
CA LYS A 101 -25.48 -13.47 -7.87
C LYS A 101 -24.59 -12.54 -8.69
N LEU A 102 -23.69 -11.80 -8.03
CA LEU A 102 -22.75 -10.95 -8.76
C LEU A 102 -21.77 -11.84 -9.54
N THR A 103 -21.56 -11.50 -10.79
CA THR A 103 -20.58 -12.20 -11.62
C THR A 103 -19.18 -11.79 -11.24
N ILE A 104 -18.21 -12.63 -11.58
CA ILE A 104 -16.80 -12.28 -11.37
C ILE A 104 -16.46 -10.98 -12.10
N LEU A 105 -17.02 -10.80 -13.30
CA LEU A 105 -16.78 -9.57 -14.08
C LEU A 105 -17.29 -8.33 -13.34
N GLU A 106 -18.51 -8.42 -12.80
CA GLU A 106 -19.06 -7.30 -12.03
C GLU A 106 -18.20 -6.99 -10.81
N ILE A 107 -17.72 -8.03 -10.12
CA ILE A 107 -16.92 -7.85 -8.93
C ILE A 107 -15.58 -7.18 -9.24
N LEU A 108 -14.92 -7.61 -10.32
CA LEU A 108 -13.61 -7.05 -10.63
C LEU A 108 -13.68 -5.55 -10.96
N TYR A 109 -14.75 -5.13 -11.65
CA TYR A 109 -14.94 -3.71 -11.92
C TYR A 109 -15.29 -2.95 -10.65
N GLU A 110 -16.09 -3.53 -9.79
CA GLU A 110 -16.51 -2.88 -8.55
C GLU A 110 -15.32 -2.61 -7.63
N VAL A 111 -14.33 -3.50 -7.60
CA VAL A 111 -13.18 -3.33 -6.71
C VAL A 111 -12.02 -2.57 -7.35
N GLY A 112 -12.19 -2.06 -8.58
CA GLY A 112 -11.21 -1.14 -9.17
C GLY A 112 -10.33 -1.73 -10.26
N PHE A 113 -10.51 -2.99 -10.65
CA PHE A 113 -9.81 -3.51 -11.81
C PHE A 113 -10.55 -3.13 -13.08
N ASN A 114 -9.84 -3.10 -14.20
CA ASN A 114 -10.47 -2.82 -15.48
C ASN A 114 -10.20 -3.90 -16.53
N SER A 115 -9.64 -5.03 -16.12
CA SER A 115 -9.50 -6.19 -17.03
C SER A 115 -9.51 -7.48 -16.24
N LYS A 116 -10.02 -8.54 -16.86
CA LYS A 116 -10.01 -9.88 -16.28
C LYS A 116 -8.60 -10.36 -16.04
N SER A 117 -7.70 -10.08 -16.98
CA SER A 117 -6.32 -10.55 -16.89
C SER A 117 -5.62 -10.01 -15.65
N SER A 118 -5.73 -8.69 -15.42
CA SER A 118 -5.11 -8.07 -14.25
C SER A 118 -5.70 -8.59 -12.96
N PHE A 119 -7.04 -8.75 -12.92
CA PHE A 119 -7.72 -9.25 -11.74
C PHE A 119 -7.29 -10.69 -11.43
N ASN A 120 -7.32 -11.57 -12.43
CA ASN A 120 -6.98 -12.98 -12.22
C ASN A 120 -5.54 -13.13 -11.77
N THR A 121 -4.62 -12.38 -12.36
CA THR A 121 -3.21 -12.42 -11.97
C THR A 121 -3.03 -11.99 -10.52
N ALA A 122 -3.63 -10.86 -10.14
CA ALA A 122 -3.52 -10.35 -8.78
C ALA A 122 -4.20 -11.30 -7.79
N PHE A 123 -5.37 -11.84 -8.15
CA PHE A 123 -6.11 -12.73 -7.26
C PHE A 123 -5.31 -14.00 -6.98
N LYS A 124 -4.74 -14.60 -8.03
CA LYS A 124 -3.93 -15.81 -7.89
C LYS A 124 -2.68 -15.53 -7.04
N LYS A 125 -2.07 -14.37 -7.24
CA LYS A 125 -0.88 -13.99 -6.48
C LYS A 125 -1.17 -13.89 -4.99
N HIS A 126 -2.33 -13.36 -4.62
CA HIS A 126 -2.65 -13.11 -3.22
C HIS A 126 -3.35 -14.28 -2.53
N THR A 127 -4.02 -15.16 -3.27
CA THR A 127 -4.82 -16.22 -2.66
C THR A 127 -4.40 -17.63 -3.09
N ASN A 128 -3.56 -17.76 -4.10
CA ASN A 128 -3.19 -19.03 -4.73
C ASN A 128 -4.38 -19.75 -5.35
N GLN A 129 -5.49 -19.05 -5.57
CA GLN A 129 -6.70 -19.60 -6.15
C GLN A 129 -7.22 -18.68 -7.24
N THR A 130 -8.05 -19.20 -8.12
CA THR A 130 -8.83 -18.36 -9.02
C THR A 130 -10.00 -17.77 -8.23
N PRO A 131 -10.59 -16.65 -8.70
CA PRO A 131 -11.77 -16.10 -8.02
C PRO A 131 -12.90 -17.11 -7.89
N THR A 132 -13.14 -17.92 -8.93
CA THR A 132 -14.22 -18.94 -8.90
C THR A 132 -13.90 -20.02 -7.87
N GLU A 133 -12.66 -20.51 -7.83
CA GLU A 133 -12.25 -21.49 -6.83
C GLU A 133 -12.45 -20.94 -5.43
N PHE A 134 -12.06 -19.70 -5.22
CA PHE A 134 -12.19 -19.06 -3.90
C PHE A 134 -13.65 -18.93 -3.50
N ARG A 135 -14.50 -18.51 -4.44
CA ARG A 135 -15.94 -18.35 -4.16
C ARG A 135 -16.56 -19.67 -3.73
N ASN A 136 -16.15 -20.76 -4.35
CA ASN A 136 -16.74 -22.08 -4.13
C ASN A 136 -16.10 -22.89 -3.00
N SER A 137 -15.04 -22.35 -2.41
CA SER A 137 -14.32 -23.08 -1.35
C SER A 137 -14.97 -22.99 0.02
#